data_aea51df19361c8e29f446708045f980f
#
_entry.id   aea51df19361c8e29f446708045f980f
#
_cell.length_a   1.000
_cell.length_b   1.000
_cell.length_c   1.000
_cell.angle_alpha   90.00
_cell.angle_beta   90.00
_cell.angle_gamma   90.00
#
_symmetry.space_group_name_H-M   'P 1'
#
loop_
_entity.id
_entity.type
_entity.pdbx_description
1 polymer ?
#
loop_
_entity_poly.entity_id
_entity_poly.type
_entity_poly.pdbx_seq_one_letter_code
_entity_poly.pdbx_strand_id
1 'polypeptide(L)'
;MRSIVSFLFAAVLLSPLAAVAQVQPHRAEYTLRLGAAANAARIGTAVHDLTQDCAGWHLKRDIRTEIALTASWKMSLASKLESDETRNAFRYGLVQTQNGNPRDVKGKVQKQGGELKADIVFGTSPPAQFVLPPPTLLPVAAINHLIERLNAKAASFPALMFDPEVIGDVFLIEVTEQDRAMLRGARPADKPVTLPPGQSWPVFM
;
A
#
# COMPACT_ATOMS: atom_id res chain seq x y z
N MET A 1 -68.22 -5.92 27.17
CA MET A 1 -67.34 -6.19 26.02
C MET A 1 -66.14 -5.24 26.14
N ARG A 2 -64.98 -5.72 26.56
CA ARG A 2 -63.72 -4.95 26.71
C ARG A 2 -62.74 -5.38 25.64
N SER A 3 -62.49 -4.52 24.65
CA SER A 3 -61.49 -4.74 23.61
C SER A 3 -60.09 -4.48 24.14
N ILE A 4 -59.24 -5.48 24.14
CA ILE A 4 -57.82 -5.39 24.44
C ILE A 4 -57.11 -5.16 23.12
N VAL A 5 -56.53 -3.93 22.95
CA VAL A 5 -55.66 -3.59 21.83
C VAL A 5 -54.25 -3.98 22.21
N SER A 6 -53.72 -5.05 21.60
CA SER A 6 -52.34 -5.48 21.77
C SER A 6 -51.45 -4.64 20.86
N PHE A 7 -50.61 -3.79 21.45
CA PHE A 7 -49.50 -3.07 20.75
C PHE A 7 -48.32 -4.05 20.59
N LEU A 8 -48.08 -4.51 19.38
CA LEU A 8 -46.84 -5.21 19.01
C LEU A 8 -45.72 -4.15 18.83
N PHE A 9 -44.81 -4.09 19.79
CA PHE A 9 -43.57 -3.32 19.67
C PHE A 9 -42.58 -4.14 18.80
N ALA A 10 -42.40 -3.75 17.54
CA ALA A 10 -41.34 -4.29 16.70
C ALA A 10 -40.02 -3.66 17.10
N ALA A 11 -39.21 -4.39 17.87
CA ALA A 11 -37.83 -4.01 18.17
C ALA A 11 -36.99 -4.21 16.92
N VAL A 12 -36.69 -3.15 16.20
CA VAL A 12 -35.69 -3.12 15.13
C VAL A 12 -34.31 -3.26 15.78
N LEU A 13 -33.74 -4.46 15.71
CA LEU A 13 -32.35 -4.72 16.10
C LEU A 13 -31.43 -4.00 15.09
N LEU A 14 -30.99 -2.80 15.41
CA LEU A 14 -29.87 -2.14 14.77
C LEU A 14 -28.59 -2.92 15.13
N SER A 15 -28.28 -3.94 14.33
CA SER A 15 -26.96 -4.58 14.38
C SER A 15 -25.93 -3.52 14.02
N PRO A 16 -24.93 -3.24 14.86
CA PRO A 16 -23.84 -2.36 14.46
C PRO A 16 -23.16 -3.02 13.24
N LEU A 17 -23.22 -2.35 12.10
CA LEU A 17 -22.38 -2.70 10.96
C LEU A 17 -20.94 -2.62 11.46
N ALA A 18 -20.28 -3.77 11.61
CA ALA A 18 -18.87 -3.81 11.91
C ALA A 18 -18.17 -3.01 10.81
N ALA A 19 -17.63 -1.84 11.17
CA ALA A 19 -16.84 -1.05 10.25
C ALA A 19 -15.63 -1.90 9.86
N VAL A 20 -15.59 -2.36 8.63
CA VAL A 20 -14.43 -3.07 8.09
C VAL A 20 -13.30 -2.07 8.10
N ALA A 21 -12.25 -2.36 8.87
CA ALA A 21 -11.07 -1.50 8.88
C ALA A 21 -10.45 -1.49 7.49
N GLN A 22 -10.33 -0.31 6.92
CA GLN A 22 -9.75 -0.07 5.61
C GLN A 22 -8.64 0.96 5.73
N VAL A 23 -7.71 0.94 4.77
CA VAL A 23 -6.73 2.01 4.65
C VAL A 23 -7.46 3.35 4.55
N GLN A 24 -6.94 4.37 5.21
CA GLN A 24 -7.51 5.71 5.17
C GLN A 24 -6.67 6.62 4.26
N PRO A 25 -7.28 7.60 3.57
CA PRO A 25 -6.53 8.63 2.88
C PRO A 25 -5.54 9.30 3.84
N HIS A 26 -4.29 9.43 3.42
CA HIS A 26 -3.25 10.04 4.25
C HIS A 26 -2.08 10.53 3.40
N ARG A 27 -1.33 11.47 3.96
CA ARG A 27 -0.01 11.86 3.45
C ARG A 27 1.03 11.57 4.53
N ALA A 28 2.09 10.86 4.14
CA ALA A 28 3.20 10.52 5.01
C ALA A 28 4.54 10.88 4.38
N GLU A 29 5.46 11.38 5.20
CA GLU A 29 6.83 11.69 4.82
C GLU A 29 7.77 10.85 5.68
N TYR A 30 8.69 10.14 5.02
CA TYR A 30 9.60 9.21 5.67
C TYR A 30 11.04 9.65 5.46
N THR A 31 11.85 9.51 6.49
CA THR A 31 13.30 9.50 6.38
C THR A 31 13.77 8.06 6.29
N LEU A 32 14.46 7.74 5.19
CA LEU A 32 15.04 6.41 4.97
C LEU A 32 16.42 6.33 5.60
N ARG A 33 16.69 5.26 6.32
CA ARG A 33 17.97 5.01 7.00
C ARG A 33 18.49 3.63 6.67
N LEU A 34 19.81 3.49 6.64
CA LEU A 34 20.48 2.22 6.37
C LEU A 34 20.65 1.44 7.69
N GLY A 35 19.73 0.50 7.95
CA GLY A 35 19.71 -0.33 9.15
C GLY A 35 18.79 0.16 10.26
N ALA A 36 18.65 -0.66 11.31
CA ALA A 36 17.70 -0.48 12.41
C ALA A 36 18.22 0.40 13.56
N ALA A 37 19.51 0.75 13.59
CA ALA A 37 20.08 1.54 14.66
C ALA A 37 19.52 2.97 14.69
N ALA A 38 19.34 3.54 15.88
CA ALA A 38 18.78 4.89 16.03
C ALA A 38 19.64 5.98 15.36
N ASN A 39 20.95 5.75 15.26
CA ASN A 39 21.94 6.62 14.62
C ASN A 39 22.31 6.16 13.19
N ALA A 40 21.57 5.21 12.62
CA ALA A 40 21.81 4.73 11.26
C ALA A 40 21.86 5.89 10.26
N ALA A 41 22.77 5.80 9.30
CA ALA A 41 22.97 6.84 8.29
C ALA A 41 21.65 7.09 7.51
N ARG A 42 21.32 8.36 7.33
CA ARG A 42 20.23 8.74 6.45
C ARG A 42 20.64 8.48 5.01
N ILE A 43 19.85 7.73 4.29
CA ILE A 43 20.10 7.39 2.88
C ILE A 43 19.05 8.03 1.94
N GLY A 44 18.00 8.64 2.47
CA GLY A 44 17.01 9.25 1.58
C GLY A 44 15.74 9.70 2.26
N THR A 45 14.75 9.98 1.42
CA THR A 45 13.39 10.36 1.79
C THR A 45 12.37 9.64 0.93
N ALA A 46 11.17 9.42 1.47
CA ALA A 46 10.00 9.01 0.72
C ALA A 46 8.80 9.85 1.12
N VAL A 47 8.00 10.24 0.14
CA VAL A 47 6.69 10.87 0.34
C VAL A 47 5.65 9.94 -0.24
N HIS A 48 4.60 9.68 0.52
CA HIS A 48 3.46 8.87 0.13
C HIS A 48 2.20 9.68 0.37
N ASP A 49 1.43 9.92 -0.68
CA ASP A 49 0.19 10.67 -0.66
C ASP A 49 -0.92 9.80 -1.26
N LEU A 50 -1.81 9.31 -0.40
CA LEU A 50 -2.91 8.43 -0.76
C LEU A 50 -4.22 9.17 -0.55
N THR A 51 -4.98 9.35 -1.62
CA THR A 51 -6.30 9.98 -1.60
C THR A 51 -7.36 9.05 -2.17
N GLN A 52 -8.62 9.32 -1.88
CA GLN A 52 -9.76 8.56 -2.37
C GLN A 52 -10.88 9.51 -2.81
N ASP A 53 -11.51 9.18 -3.92
CA ASP A 53 -12.75 9.81 -4.39
C ASP A 53 -13.77 8.76 -4.87
N CYS A 54 -14.83 9.20 -5.56
CA CYS A 54 -15.85 8.31 -6.10
C CYS A 54 -15.34 7.37 -7.20
N ALA A 55 -14.23 7.71 -7.86
CA ALA A 55 -13.64 6.90 -8.93
C ALA A 55 -12.72 5.79 -8.38
N GLY A 56 -12.11 6.01 -7.21
CA GLY A 56 -11.22 5.05 -6.58
C GLY A 56 -10.13 5.68 -5.75
N TRP A 57 -9.01 4.99 -5.65
CA TRP A 57 -7.83 5.42 -4.93
C TRP A 57 -6.81 6.06 -5.87
N HIS A 58 -6.17 7.13 -5.40
CA HIS A 58 -5.11 7.84 -6.09
C HIS A 58 -3.88 7.86 -5.22
N LEU A 59 -2.77 7.36 -5.74
CA LEU A 59 -1.50 7.32 -5.04
C LEU A 59 -0.46 8.17 -5.78
N LYS A 60 0.23 9.03 -5.04
CA LYS A 60 1.48 9.67 -5.46
C LYS A 60 2.59 9.29 -4.49
N ARG A 61 3.70 8.80 -5.04
CA ARG A 61 4.89 8.41 -4.27
C ARG A 61 6.14 9.03 -4.89
N ASP A 62 6.95 9.68 -4.08
CA ASP A 62 8.28 10.22 -4.47
C ASP A 62 9.32 9.63 -3.52
N ILE A 63 10.23 8.83 -4.04
CA ILE A 63 11.31 8.20 -3.28
C ILE A 63 12.63 8.70 -3.84
N ARG A 64 13.54 9.10 -2.95
CA ARG A 64 14.92 9.48 -3.30
C ARG A 64 15.86 8.84 -2.32
N THR A 65 16.82 8.08 -2.85
CA THR A 65 17.85 7.43 -2.04
C THR A 65 19.22 7.64 -2.66
N GLU A 66 20.22 7.78 -1.79
CA GLU A 66 21.63 7.72 -2.14
C GLU A 66 22.34 6.85 -1.10
N ILE A 67 22.97 5.79 -1.55
CA ILE A 67 23.68 4.84 -0.72
C ILE A 67 25.16 4.83 -1.14
N ALA A 68 26.05 5.20 -0.23
CA ALA A 68 27.47 5.00 -0.42
C ALA A 68 27.83 3.54 -0.13
N LEU A 69 28.18 2.78 -1.14
CA LEU A 69 28.60 1.38 -1.02
C LEU A 69 30.10 1.27 -0.72
N THR A 70 30.88 2.22 -1.25
CA THR A 70 32.30 2.43 -0.93
C THR A 70 32.59 3.91 -0.91
N ALA A 71 33.82 4.31 -0.57
CA ALA A 71 34.25 5.72 -0.61
C ALA A 71 34.14 6.33 -2.02
N SER A 72 34.26 5.51 -3.07
CA SER A 72 34.25 5.93 -4.48
C SER A 72 33.01 5.52 -5.26
N TRP A 73 32.14 4.70 -4.69
CA TRP A 73 30.96 4.21 -5.39
C TRP A 73 29.68 4.47 -4.60
N LYS A 74 28.79 5.23 -5.22
CA LYS A 74 27.46 5.56 -4.72
C LYS A 74 26.40 5.02 -5.66
N MET A 75 25.33 4.55 -5.11
CA MET A 75 24.10 4.20 -5.83
C MET A 75 23.04 5.25 -5.51
N SER A 76 22.45 5.83 -6.54
CA SER A 76 21.33 6.77 -6.41
C SER A 76 20.09 6.24 -7.10
N LEU A 77 18.95 6.44 -6.46
CA LEU A 77 17.63 6.13 -7.00
C LEU A 77 16.70 7.31 -6.74
N ALA A 78 16.07 7.80 -7.79
CA ALA A 78 14.89 8.66 -7.69
C ALA A 78 13.73 7.99 -8.41
N SER A 79 12.59 7.85 -7.73
CA SER A 79 11.40 7.19 -8.25
C SER A 79 10.17 8.05 -7.97
N LYS A 80 9.39 8.36 -9.00
CA LYS A 80 8.09 9.02 -8.90
C LYS A 80 7.03 8.13 -9.51
N LEU A 81 6.07 7.76 -8.69
CA LEU A 81 4.92 6.96 -9.06
C LEU A 81 3.65 7.78 -8.91
N GLU A 82 2.82 7.80 -9.95
CA GLU A 82 1.42 8.22 -9.86
C GLU A 82 0.54 7.08 -10.32
N SER A 83 -0.51 6.76 -9.56
CA SER A 83 -1.39 5.66 -9.92
C SER A 83 -2.82 5.86 -9.46
N ASP A 84 -3.73 5.21 -10.19
CA ASP A 84 -5.16 5.13 -9.90
C ASP A 84 -5.55 3.67 -9.75
N GLU A 85 -6.22 3.32 -8.66
CA GLU A 85 -6.71 1.98 -8.38
C GLU A 85 -8.22 1.97 -8.14
N THR A 86 -8.90 1.14 -8.90
CA THR A 86 -10.31 0.81 -8.71
C THR A 86 -10.44 -0.66 -8.32
N ARG A 87 -11.65 -1.11 -8.04
CA ARG A 87 -11.91 -2.54 -7.73
C ARG A 87 -11.43 -3.50 -8.82
N ASN A 88 -11.40 -3.07 -10.09
CA ASN A 88 -11.16 -3.95 -11.24
C ASN A 88 -10.00 -3.49 -12.13
N ALA A 89 -9.36 -2.39 -11.81
CA ALA A 89 -8.30 -1.84 -12.64
C ALA A 89 -7.29 -1.05 -11.81
N PHE A 90 -6.05 -1.06 -12.28
CA PHE A 90 -4.96 -0.25 -11.79
C PHE A 90 -4.25 0.37 -12.98
N ARG A 91 -3.99 1.67 -12.93
CA ARG A 91 -3.22 2.41 -13.93
C ARG A 91 -2.10 3.16 -13.23
N TYR A 92 -0.94 3.21 -13.85
CA TYR A 92 0.19 3.93 -13.26
C TYR A 92 1.13 4.51 -14.31
N GLY A 93 1.81 5.57 -13.88
CA GLY A 93 2.99 6.12 -14.51
C GLY A 93 4.14 6.14 -13.51
N LEU A 94 5.30 5.62 -13.90
CA LEU A 94 6.50 5.55 -13.09
C LEU A 94 7.64 6.22 -13.85
N VAL A 95 8.23 7.24 -13.25
CA VAL A 95 9.48 7.85 -13.72
C VAL A 95 10.57 7.51 -12.71
N GLN A 96 11.55 6.74 -13.12
CA GLN A 96 12.65 6.29 -12.27
C GLN A 96 13.98 6.70 -12.87
N THR A 97 14.90 7.18 -12.04
CA THR A 97 16.27 7.45 -12.43
C THR A 97 17.22 6.71 -11.49
N GLN A 98 17.99 5.77 -12.03
CA GLN A 98 18.97 5.01 -11.27
C GLN A 98 20.37 5.31 -11.78
N ASN A 99 21.23 5.87 -10.92
CA ASN A 99 22.60 6.27 -11.26
C ASN A 99 22.64 7.18 -12.51
N GLY A 100 21.69 8.12 -12.62
CA GLY A 100 21.58 9.03 -13.75
C GLY A 100 20.88 8.47 -14.99
N ASN A 101 20.56 7.17 -15.03
CA ASN A 101 19.87 6.54 -16.16
C ASN A 101 18.35 6.64 -15.97
N PRO A 102 17.63 7.39 -16.82
CA PRO A 102 16.18 7.54 -16.71
C PRO A 102 15.46 6.30 -17.26
N ARG A 103 14.32 5.99 -16.65
CA ARG A 103 13.39 4.95 -17.06
C ARG A 103 11.98 5.45 -16.90
N ASP A 104 11.19 5.41 -17.95
CA ASP A 104 9.78 5.78 -17.96
C ASP A 104 8.94 4.53 -18.21
N VAL A 105 7.96 4.28 -17.36
CA VAL A 105 7.09 3.12 -17.44
C VAL A 105 5.65 3.55 -17.27
N LYS A 106 4.77 3.06 -18.14
CA LYS A 106 3.32 3.21 -18.00
C LYS A 106 2.68 1.84 -18.00
N GLY A 107 1.78 1.62 -17.07
CA GLY A 107 1.12 0.33 -16.99
C GLY A 107 -0.37 0.43 -16.73
N LYS A 108 -1.07 -0.61 -17.15
CA LYS A 108 -2.48 -0.80 -16.90
C LYS A 108 -2.70 -2.27 -16.56
N VAL A 109 -3.31 -2.51 -15.41
CA VAL A 109 -3.75 -3.84 -15.00
C VAL A 109 -5.27 -3.84 -14.96
N GLN A 110 -5.90 -4.86 -15.54
CA GLN A 110 -7.36 -4.99 -15.59
C GLN A 110 -7.81 -6.40 -15.26
N LYS A 111 -8.91 -6.50 -14.52
CA LYS A 111 -9.59 -7.77 -14.28
C LYS A 111 -10.47 -8.12 -15.47
N GLN A 112 -10.18 -9.23 -16.14
CA GLN A 112 -10.91 -9.73 -17.29
C GLN A 112 -11.16 -11.24 -17.12
N GLY A 113 -12.42 -11.66 -17.08
CA GLY A 113 -12.76 -13.08 -16.96
C GLY A 113 -12.25 -13.77 -15.69
N GLY A 114 -11.99 -13.02 -14.61
CA GLY A 114 -11.43 -13.55 -13.36
C GLY A 114 -9.91 -13.47 -13.26
N GLU A 115 -9.21 -13.19 -14.35
CA GLU A 115 -7.76 -12.99 -14.41
C GLU A 115 -7.39 -11.51 -14.35
N LEU A 116 -6.21 -11.21 -13.84
CA LEU A 116 -5.59 -9.88 -13.94
C LEU A 116 -4.64 -9.87 -15.13
N LYS A 117 -4.93 -9.02 -16.12
CA LYS A 117 -4.07 -8.79 -17.29
C LYS A 117 -3.39 -7.45 -17.19
N ALA A 118 -2.08 -7.45 -17.38
CA ALA A 118 -1.23 -6.26 -17.33
C ALA A 118 -0.69 -5.93 -18.72
N ASP A 119 -0.84 -4.69 -19.14
CA ASP A 119 -0.21 -4.08 -20.31
C ASP A 119 0.81 -3.05 -19.80
N ILE A 120 2.08 -3.24 -20.09
CA ILE A 120 3.17 -2.38 -19.59
C ILE A 120 4.00 -1.86 -20.76
N VAL A 121 4.22 -0.55 -20.77
CA VAL A 121 5.00 0.16 -21.79
C VAL A 121 6.24 0.73 -21.15
N PHE A 122 7.40 0.46 -21.77
CA PHE A 122 8.72 0.95 -21.36
C PHE A 122 9.20 2.01 -22.35
N GLY A 123 9.23 3.26 -21.93
CA GLY A 123 9.61 4.37 -22.80
C GLY A 123 8.76 4.41 -24.07
N THR A 124 9.38 4.15 -25.21
CA THR A 124 8.73 4.09 -26.53
C THR A 124 8.53 2.68 -27.07
N SER A 125 8.82 1.66 -26.26
CA SER A 125 8.69 0.25 -26.68
C SER A 125 7.24 -0.16 -26.87
N PRO A 126 6.95 -1.19 -27.67
CA PRO A 126 5.63 -1.79 -27.73
C PRO A 126 5.19 -2.31 -26.36
N PRO A 127 3.88 -2.32 -26.05
CA PRO A 127 3.37 -2.87 -24.80
C PRO A 127 3.77 -4.34 -24.62
N ALA A 128 4.28 -4.67 -23.44
CA ALA A 128 4.45 -6.05 -22.99
C ALA A 128 3.18 -6.47 -22.25
N GLN A 129 2.67 -7.66 -22.54
CA GLN A 129 1.45 -8.20 -21.95
C GLN A 129 1.75 -9.36 -21.02
N PHE A 130 1.14 -9.34 -19.83
CA PHE A 130 1.31 -10.37 -18.81
C PHE A 130 -0.06 -10.77 -18.25
N VAL A 131 -0.18 -12.05 -17.89
CA VAL A 131 -1.27 -12.53 -17.04
C VAL A 131 -0.69 -12.72 -15.65
N LEU A 132 -1.23 -11.98 -14.68
CA LEU A 132 -0.78 -12.09 -13.30
C LEU A 132 -1.41 -13.33 -12.65
N PRO A 133 -0.64 -14.15 -11.94
CA PRO A 133 -1.17 -15.36 -11.32
C PRO A 133 -2.21 -15.02 -10.24
N PRO A 134 -3.30 -15.79 -10.12
CA PRO A 134 -4.20 -15.64 -8.99
C PRO A 134 -3.53 -16.15 -7.69
N PRO A 135 -3.75 -15.55 -6.52
CA PRO A 135 -4.63 -14.44 -6.20
C PRO A 135 -3.88 -13.09 -6.09
N THR A 136 -3.20 -12.65 -7.13
CA THR A 136 -2.48 -11.36 -7.10
C THR A 136 -3.41 -10.21 -6.69
N LEU A 137 -2.95 -9.41 -5.73
CA LEU A 137 -3.63 -8.22 -5.24
C LEU A 137 -3.00 -6.96 -5.85
N LEU A 138 -3.83 -5.98 -6.18
CA LEU A 138 -3.40 -4.63 -6.54
C LEU A 138 -2.91 -3.88 -5.30
N PRO A 139 -2.11 -2.81 -5.43
CA PRO A 139 -1.42 -2.18 -4.29
C PRO A 139 -2.31 -1.81 -3.10
N VAL A 140 -3.41 -1.08 -3.32
CA VAL A 140 -4.32 -0.69 -2.22
C VAL A 140 -5.14 -1.88 -1.73
N ALA A 141 -5.56 -2.76 -2.63
CA ALA A 141 -6.24 -4.01 -2.26
C ALA A 141 -5.34 -4.90 -1.38
N ALA A 142 -4.03 -4.94 -1.64
CA ALA A 142 -3.07 -5.65 -0.81
C ALA A 142 -3.00 -5.07 0.62
N ILE A 143 -2.90 -3.73 0.76
CA ILE A 143 -2.91 -3.09 2.07
C ILE A 143 -4.20 -3.41 2.84
N ASN A 144 -5.37 -3.33 2.19
CA ASN A 144 -6.63 -3.67 2.82
C ASN A 144 -6.68 -5.15 3.24
N HIS A 145 -6.18 -6.05 2.42
CA HIS A 145 -6.07 -7.47 2.77
C HIS A 145 -5.19 -7.68 4.01
N LEU A 146 -4.03 -7.00 4.09
CA LEU A 146 -3.19 -7.05 5.28
C LEU A 146 -3.94 -6.60 6.54
N ILE A 147 -4.63 -5.46 6.46
CA ILE A 147 -5.43 -4.92 7.57
C ILE A 147 -6.51 -5.92 8.01
N GLU A 148 -7.23 -6.51 7.07
CA GLU A 148 -8.25 -7.53 7.35
C GLU A 148 -7.67 -8.75 8.06
N ARG A 149 -6.54 -9.27 7.59
CA ARG A 149 -5.87 -10.44 8.18
C ARG A 149 -5.35 -10.15 9.59
N LEU A 150 -4.75 -8.98 9.81
CA LEU A 150 -4.28 -8.54 11.13
C LEU A 150 -5.44 -8.33 12.11
N ASN A 151 -6.55 -7.73 11.66
CA ASN A 151 -7.77 -7.62 12.46
C ASN A 151 -8.35 -8.99 12.85
N ALA A 152 -8.26 -9.96 11.95
CA ALA A 152 -8.65 -11.35 12.20
C ALA A 152 -7.64 -12.11 13.08
N LYS A 153 -6.59 -11.44 13.59
CA LYS A 153 -5.53 -12.01 14.44
C LYS A 153 -4.77 -13.18 13.76
N ALA A 154 -4.57 -13.09 12.46
CA ALA A 154 -3.73 -14.04 11.74
C ALA A 154 -2.26 -13.80 12.12
N ALA A 155 -1.62 -14.77 12.75
CA ALA A 155 -0.24 -14.65 13.23
C ALA A 155 0.79 -14.55 12.10
N SER A 156 0.54 -15.27 10.99
CA SER A 156 1.32 -15.21 9.77
C SER A 156 0.43 -15.55 8.57
N PHE A 157 0.68 -14.92 7.43
CA PHE A 157 -0.04 -15.19 6.19
C PHE A 157 0.73 -14.70 4.96
N PRO A 158 0.64 -15.40 3.83
CA PRO A 158 1.19 -14.93 2.56
C PRO A 158 0.24 -13.96 1.87
N ALA A 159 0.80 -13.03 1.10
CA ALA A 159 0.07 -12.18 0.16
C ALA A 159 0.85 -12.05 -1.14
N LEU A 160 0.18 -12.29 -2.27
CA LEU A 160 0.74 -12.08 -3.59
C LEU A 160 0.30 -10.71 -4.09
N MET A 161 1.24 -9.79 -4.32
CA MET A 161 0.92 -8.43 -4.72
C MET A 161 1.68 -8.00 -5.98
N PHE A 162 1.03 -7.16 -6.76
CA PHE A 162 1.64 -6.45 -7.86
C PHE A 162 2.29 -5.16 -7.35
N ASP A 163 3.58 -4.94 -7.69
CA ASP A 163 4.26 -3.68 -7.44
C ASP A 163 4.68 -3.05 -8.78
N PRO A 164 4.22 -1.82 -9.09
CA PRO A 164 4.56 -1.14 -10.34
C PRO A 164 6.03 -0.76 -10.47
N GLU A 165 6.81 -0.76 -9.39
CA GLU A 165 8.25 -0.48 -9.42
C GLU A 165 9.07 -1.70 -9.82
N VAL A 166 8.50 -2.89 -9.70
CA VAL A 166 9.09 -4.13 -10.20
C VAL A 166 8.34 -4.61 -11.41
N ILE A 167 9.00 -4.56 -12.52
CA ILE A 167 8.40 -4.72 -13.82
C ILE A 167 8.29 -6.18 -14.19
N GLY A 168 7.06 -6.59 -14.53
CA GLY A 168 6.76 -7.90 -15.10
C GLY A 168 6.69 -9.04 -14.09
N ASP A 169 6.73 -8.74 -12.77
CA ASP A 169 6.67 -9.76 -11.75
C ASP A 169 5.71 -9.37 -10.61
N VAL A 170 5.37 -10.34 -9.79
CA VAL A 170 4.58 -10.19 -8.58
C VAL A 170 5.42 -10.62 -7.37
N PHE A 171 5.15 -9.99 -6.22
CA PHE A 171 5.83 -10.35 -4.98
C PHE A 171 4.97 -11.28 -4.14
N LEU A 172 5.56 -12.36 -3.69
CA LEU A 172 5.04 -13.13 -2.58
C LEU A 172 5.62 -12.52 -1.29
N ILE A 173 4.76 -11.90 -0.50
CA ILE A 173 5.11 -11.35 0.80
C ILE A 173 4.60 -12.32 1.86
N GLU A 174 5.43 -12.68 2.83
CA GLU A 174 5.02 -13.35 4.04
C GLU A 174 4.95 -12.32 5.17
N VAL A 175 3.77 -12.11 5.70
CA VAL A 175 3.51 -11.12 6.77
C VAL A 175 3.43 -11.84 8.10
N THR A 176 4.22 -11.39 9.08
CA THR A 176 4.18 -11.91 10.45
C THR A 176 3.96 -10.77 11.43
N GLU A 177 2.94 -10.87 12.28
CA GLU A 177 2.71 -9.92 13.37
C GLU A 177 3.85 -10.03 14.39
N GLN A 178 4.42 -8.90 14.77
CA GLN A 178 5.49 -8.82 15.78
C GLN A 178 4.93 -8.39 17.13
N ASP A 179 5.70 -8.63 18.20
CA ASP A 179 5.34 -8.15 19.53
C ASP A 179 5.16 -6.61 19.53
N ARG A 180 4.08 -6.14 20.14
CA ARG A 180 3.80 -4.71 20.30
C ARG A 180 4.91 -3.94 21.00
N ALA A 181 5.70 -4.60 21.84
CA ALA A 181 6.89 -4.01 22.45
C ALA A 181 7.93 -3.55 21.41
N MET A 182 7.87 -4.08 20.18
CA MET A 182 8.72 -3.64 19.07
C MET A 182 8.21 -2.36 18.38
N LEU A 183 6.98 -1.93 18.64
CA LEU A 183 6.49 -0.62 18.20
C LEU A 183 7.30 0.47 18.91
N ARG A 184 8.35 0.91 18.26
CA ARG A 184 9.01 2.15 18.66
C ARG A 184 8.07 3.28 18.28
N GLY A 185 7.66 4.08 19.26
CA GLY A 185 6.86 5.28 19.02
C GLY A 185 7.47 6.06 17.85
N ALA A 186 6.65 6.40 16.86
CA ALA A 186 7.09 7.31 15.82
C ALA A 186 7.66 8.55 16.53
N ARG A 187 8.95 8.84 16.33
CA ARG A 187 9.49 10.12 16.81
C ARG A 187 8.75 11.19 16.01
N PRO A 188 8.04 12.11 16.65
CA PRO A 188 7.46 13.21 15.91
C PRO A 188 8.59 13.85 15.10
N ALA A 189 8.43 13.89 13.79
CA ALA A 189 9.13 14.87 13.00
C ALA A 189 8.81 16.24 13.60
N ASP A 190 9.58 17.28 13.34
CA ASP A 190 9.52 18.61 13.94
C ASP A 190 8.11 19.28 13.99
N LYS A 191 7.06 18.57 13.64
CA LYS A 191 5.65 18.93 13.76
C LYS A 191 4.88 17.81 14.43
N PRO A 192 3.98 18.13 15.39
CA PRO A 192 3.14 17.13 16.02
C PRO A 192 2.29 16.42 14.95
N VAL A 193 2.54 15.14 14.74
CA VAL A 193 1.71 14.28 13.90
C VAL A 193 0.59 13.75 14.78
N THR A 194 -0.62 14.23 14.54
CA THR A 194 -1.81 13.61 15.12
C THR A 194 -2.09 12.36 14.30
N LEU A 195 -1.71 11.20 14.82
CA LEU A 195 -2.15 9.93 14.24
C LEU A 195 -3.66 9.82 14.47
N PRO A 196 -4.43 9.45 13.44
CA PRO A 196 -5.84 9.17 13.64
C PRO A 196 -5.99 8.05 14.67
N PRO A 197 -7.04 8.06 15.51
CA PRO A 197 -7.31 6.99 16.44
C PRO A 197 -7.50 5.70 15.61
N GLY A 198 -6.61 4.76 15.80
CA GLY A 198 -6.61 3.51 15.06
C GLY A 198 -5.72 2.47 15.73
N GLN A 199 -5.93 1.23 15.32
CA GLN A 199 -5.10 0.13 15.74
C GLN A 199 -3.82 0.12 14.89
N SER A 200 -2.66 -0.06 15.53
CA SER A 200 -1.37 -0.21 14.85
C SER A 200 -0.80 -1.59 15.11
N TRP A 201 -0.20 -2.19 14.10
CA TRP A 201 0.44 -3.49 14.18
C TRP A 201 1.91 -3.38 13.77
N PRO A 202 2.86 -3.86 14.59
CA PRO A 202 4.20 -4.08 14.12
C PRO A 202 4.19 -5.35 13.25
N VAL A 203 4.70 -5.23 12.04
CA VAL A 203 4.79 -6.36 11.11
C VAL A 203 6.20 -6.49 10.55
N PHE A 204 6.61 -7.72 10.27
CA PHE A 204 7.75 -8.06 9.45
C PHE A 204 7.23 -8.57 8.09
N MET A 205 7.83 -8.07 6.99
CA MET A 205 7.50 -8.46 5.62
C MET A 205 8.77 -8.83 4.87
#